data_94021189a8e5d73b0855be62092528d0
#
_entry.id   94021189a8e5d73b0855be62092528d0
#
_cell.length_a   1.000
_cell.length_b   1.000
_cell.length_c   1.000
_cell.angle_alpha   90.00
_cell.angle_beta   90.00
_cell.angle_gamma   90.00
#
_symmetry.space_group_name_H-M   'P 1'
#
loop_
_entity.id
_entity.type
_entity.pdbx_description
1 polymer ?
#
loop_
_entity_poly.entity_id
_entity_poly.type
_entity_poly.pdbx_seq_one_letter_code
_entity_poly.pdbx_strand_id
1 'polypeptide(L)'
;MHHYRADIDGLRAVAIVPVVLFHAGASAFSGGFVGVDVFFVISGFLITGLIRHEIDTGRFSLANFYERRVRRLLPALFAMLLVVTVFAAWLLLPADLADYAKSVLATSLFASNFLFWQEAGYFGRAAEELPLLHTWSLAVEEQFYILFPLFLLFVATRHGKRYVAATALVTAASFLLSVAGVAVARDAAFYLAPSRAWELGIGALLALGAIPASHRKHLRSLVALLGIAAIACSVTLYSPSTPFPGVAALLPCLGAGAIIWAGSGGHNLVGDALGARPIVLTGLVSYSLYLWHWPLLTLGRYHAVRDLTTGETALLLSLSVIAAVASWRYVERPFRGKSGLLKRRQLFGVALSVMAIAVIASGAAIVADGWPSRSEPAVRRIIDGGNDRRSRDWECGDATPAQVRSGQLCRTGSPQAATPTFLGWGDSHARAMADAIGAAGARVGAAGLLALRPGCAPLRDAEVSGHDAEHDCSAFTDAVLALSARSPGVTDVVLAGRWALLAEARSCSRSLRP
;
A
#
# COMPACT_ATOMS: atom_id res chain seq x y z
N MET A 1 19.20 34.32 -4.23
CA MET A 1 19.58 33.10 -4.98
C MET A 1 19.38 31.92 -4.03
N HIS A 2 18.46 31.00 -4.34
CA HIS A 2 18.43 29.75 -3.57
C HIS A 2 19.69 28.97 -3.90
N HIS A 3 20.60 28.86 -2.92
CA HIS A 3 21.74 27.95 -3.05
C HIS A 3 21.23 26.54 -3.22
N TYR A 4 21.78 25.79 -4.16
CA TYR A 4 21.51 24.37 -4.34
C TYR A 4 21.90 23.60 -3.06
N ARG A 5 21.00 22.75 -2.58
CA ARG A 5 21.12 21.98 -1.33
C ARG A 5 21.41 20.52 -1.66
N ALA A 6 22.70 20.19 -1.84
CA ALA A 6 23.16 18.83 -2.14
C ALA A 6 22.82 17.83 -1.02
N ASP A 7 22.78 18.28 0.23
CA ASP A 7 22.38 17.48 1.38
C ASP A 7 20.93 16.99 1.33
N ILE A 8 20.02 17.74 0.67
CA ILE A 8 18.63 17.29 0.46
C ILE A 8 18.58 16.16 -0.58
N ASP A 9 19.36 16.24 -1.65
CA ASP A 9 19.46 15.11 -2.58
C ASP A 9 20.09 13.90 -1.90
N GLY A 10 21.10 14.11 -1.02
CA GLY A 10 21.64 13.04 -0.19
C GLY A 10 20.62 12.43 0.78
N LEU A 11 19.76 13.24 1.38
CA LEU A 11 18.68 12.75 2.25
C LEU A 11 17.65 11.92 1.46
N ARG A 12 17.41 12.25 0.18
CA ARG A 12 16.59 11.41 -0.72
C ARG A 12 17.23 10.04 -0.97
N ALA A 13 18.56 9.96 -0.99
CA ALA A 13 19.24 8.66 -1.06
C ALA A 13 19.06 7.84 0.22
N VAL A 14 19.16 8.50 1.39
CA VAL A 14 18.89 7.88 2.70
C VAL A 14 17.42 7.37 2.78
N ALA A 15 16.49 8.03 2.12
CA ALA A 15 15.09 7.62 2.06
C ALA A 15 14.87 6.43 1.11
N ILE A 16 15.39 6.48 -0.13
CA ILE A 16 15.08 5.46 -1.15
C ILE A 16 15.76 4.12 -0.91
N VAL A 17 17.01 4.11 -0.43
CA VAL A 17 17.77 2.86 -0.28
C VAL A 17 17.08 1.90 0.71
N PRO A 18 16.68 2.32 1.93
CA PRO A 18 15.94 1.45 2.84
C PRO A 18 14.61 0.95 2.28
N VAL A 19 13.86 1.80 1.54
CA VAL A 19 12.61 1.38 0.89
C VAL A 19 12.83 0.23 -0.08
N VAL A 20 13.83 0.37 -0.95
CA VAL A 20 14.15 -0.66 -1.95
C VAL A 20 14.62 -1.96 -1.30
N LEU A 21 15.46 -1.88 -0.28
CA LEU A 21 15.98 -3.05 0.46
C LEU A 21 14.87 -3.73 1.29
N PHE A 22 13.96 -2.98 1.89
CA PHE A 22 12.77 -3.50 2.56
C PHE A 22 11.90 -4.31 1.58
N HIS A 23 11.57 -3.74 0.44
CA HIS A 23 10.78 -4.42 -0.59
C HIS A 23 11.49 -5.62 -1.24
N ALA A 24 12.80 -5.65 -1.16
CA ALA A 24 13.62 -6.80 -1.55
C ALA A 24 13.69 -7.90 -0.48
N GLY A 25 13.06 -7.72 0.69
CA GLY A 25 13.04 -8.69 1.78
C GLY A 25 14.30 -8.70 2.65
N ALA A 26 15.13 -7.64 2.63
CA ALA A 26 16.33 -7.55 3.45
C ALA A 26 15.96 -7.30 4.92
N SER A 27 16.15 -8.31 5.77
CA SER A 27 15.72 -8.32 7.18
C SER A 27 16.31 -7.19 8.03
N ALA A 28 17.54 -6.75 7.74
CA ALA A 28 18.19 -5.61 8.40
C ALA A 28 17.49 -4.27 8.13
N PHE A 29 16.58 -4.22 7.15
CA PHE A 29 15.83 -3.04 6.75
C PHE A 29 14.32 -3.22 6.95
N SER A 30 13.91 -3.97 7.97
CA SER A 30 12.50 -4.31 8.26
C SER A 30 11.57 -3.10 8.43
N GLY A 31 12.11 -1.96 8.87
CA GLY A 31 11.41 -0.68 8.93
C GLY A 31 11.69 0.25 7.74
N GLY A 32 12.26 -0.26 6.64
CA GLY A 32 12.66 0.56 5.49
C GLY A 32 11.51 1.34 4.82
N PHE A 33 10.27 0.91 5.02
CA PHE A 33 9.06 1.62 4.55
C PHE A 33 8.98 3.08 5.04
N VAL A 34 9.59 3.40 6.20
CA VAL A 34 9.65 4.79 6.73
C VAL A 34 10.38 5.78 5.82
N GLY A 35 11.11 5.30 4.81
CA GLY A 35 11.70 6.19 3.80
C GLY A 35 10.66 7.02 3.04
N VAL A 36 9.43 6.54 2.93
CA VAL A 36 8.32 7.29 2.34
C VAL A 36 8.00 8.53 3.18
N ASP A 37 8.00 8.40 4.50
CA ASP A 37 7.75 9.52 5.44
C ASP A 37 8.86 10.57 5.35
N VAL A 38 10.11 10.13 5.20
CA VAL A 38 11.24 11.02 4.93
C VAL A 38 11.04 11.78 3.62
N PHE A 39 10.55 11.12 2.56
CA PHE A 39 10.20 11.79 1.29
C PHE A 39 9.09 12.82 1.48
N PHE A 40 8.06 12.54 2.27
CA PHE A 40 6.99 13.48 2.54
C PHE A 40 7.51 14.76 3.22
N VAL A 41 8.39 14.64 4.23
CA VAL A 41 9.02 15.81 4.86
C VAL A 41 9.86 16.61 3.86
N ILE A 42 10.67 15.95 3.03
CA ILE A 42 11.46 16.61 1.97
C ILE A 42 10.54 17.35 0.99
N SER A 43 9.47 16.71 0.55
CA SER A 43 8.50 17.25 -0.42
C SER A 43 7.77 18.47 0.14
N GLY A 44 7.31 18.37 1.39
CA GLY A 44 6.71 19.52 2.09
C GLY A 44 7.66 20.70 2.18
N PHE A 45 8.93 20.47 2.51
CA PHE A 45 9.95 21.51 2.59
C PHE A 45 10.21 22.18 1.23
N LEU A 46 10.48 21.39 0.19
CA LEU A 46 10.87 21.93 -1.12
C LEU A 46 9.73 22.70 -1.79
N ILE A 47 8.50 22.14 -1.73
CA ILE A 47 7.34 22.75 -2.38
C ILE A 47 6.92 24.03 -1.67
N THR A 48 6.86 24.01 -0.35
CA THR A 48 6.49 25.18 0.43
C THR A 48 7.50 26.31 0.27
N GLY A 49 8.80 26.00 0.30
CA GLY A 49 9.85 26.98 0.08
C GLY A 49 9.75 27.66 -1.29
N LEU A 50 9.45 26.88 -2.34
CA LEU A 50 9.24 27.39 -3.68
C LEU A 50 8.02 28.32 -3.76
N ILE A 51 6.86 27.87 -3.27
CA ILE A 51 5.60 28.62 -3.30
C ILE A 51 5.75 29.93 -2.52
N ARG A 52 6.26 29.85 -1.29
CA ARG A 52 6.47 31.02 -0.44
C ARG A 52 7.35 32.06 -1.12
N HIS A 53 8.49 31.66 -1.66
CA HIS A 53 9.40 32.57 -2.34
C HIS A 53 8.72 33.27 -3.53
N GLU A 54 7.95 32.55 -4.32
CA GLU A 54 7.24 33.11 -5.48
C GLU A 54 6.09 34.05 -5.05
N ILE A 55 5.36 33.72 -3.96
CA ILE A 55 4.32 34.60 -3.40
C ILE A 55 4.96 35.88 -2.84
N ASP A 56 6.03 35.75 -2.05
CA ASP A 56 6.69 36.91 -1.43
C ASP A 56 7.33 37.86 -2.46
N THR A 57 7.70 37.35 -3.64
CA THR A 57 8.24 38.12 -4.76
C THR A 57 7.19 38.55 -5.78
N GLY A 58 5.90 38.25 -5.54
CA GLY A 58 4.80 38.61 -6.46
C GLY A 58 4.82 37.87 -7.80
N ARG A 59 5.57 36.75 -7.92
CA ARG A 59 5.76 35.98 -9.16
C ARG A 59 5.05 34.63 -9.18
N PHE A 60 4.28 34.33 -8.15
CA PHE A 60 3.59 33.03 -8.07
C PHE A 60 2.51 32.91 -9.15
N SER A 61 2.54 31.80 -9.87
CA SER A 61 1.53 31.43 -10.85
C SER A 61 1.24 29.93 -10.73
N LEU A 62 -0.02 29.58 -10.49
CA LEU A 62 -0.48 28.18 -10.46
C LEU A 62 -0.10 27.44 -11.74
N ALA A 63 -0.28 28.08 -12.92
CA ALA A 63 0.07 27.47 -14.19
C ALA A 63 1.56 27.16 -14.31
N ASN A 64 2.45 28.06 -13.84
CA ASN A 64 3.88 27.81 -13.81
C ASN A 64 4.25 26.73 -12.80
N PHE A 65 3.58 26.70 -11.67
CA PHE A 65 3.78 25.69 -10.63
C PHE A 65 3.46 24.29 -11.15
N TYR A 66 2.24 24.11 -11.70
CA TYR A 66 1.83 22.80 -12.23
C TYR A 66 2.64 22.39 -13.47
N GLU A 67 3.02 23.33 -14.34
CA GLU A 67 3.92 23.01 -15.46
C GLU A 67 5.22 22.35 -14.98
N ARG A 68 5.84 22.88 -13.93
CA ARG A 68 7.07 22.29 -13.36
C ARG A 68 6.83 20.89 -12.76
N ARG A 69 5.65 20.65 -12.18
CA ARG A 69 5.29 19.32 -11.64
C ARG A 69 5.07 18.33 -12.77
N VAL A 70 4.26 18.70 -13.75
CA VAL A 70 4.01 17.86 -14.94
C VAL A 70 5.35 17.48 -15.63
N ARG A 71 6.24 18.44 -15.86
CA ARG A 71 7.57 18.19 -16.46
C ARG A 71 8.43 17.23 -15.63
N ARG A 72 8.27 17.25 -14.32
CA ARG A 72 9.09 16.45 -13.40
C ARG A 72 8.58 15.04 -13.23
N LEU A 73 7.27 14.82 -13.17
CA LEU A 73 6.68 13.59 -12.66
C LEU A 73 6.07 12.74 -13.77
N LEU A 74 5.24 13.34 -14.64
CA LEU A 74 4.46 12.56 -15.60
C LEU A 74 5.28 11.81 -16.64
N PRO A 75 6.38 12.34 -17.23
CA PRO A 75 7.13 11.61 -18.23
C PRO A 75 7.66 10.27 -17.71
N ALA A 76 8.28 10.26 -16.51
CA ALA A 76 8.82 9.03 -15.93
C ALA A 76 7.70 8.08 -15.46
N LEU A 77 6.62 8.61 -14.87
CA LEU A 77 5.47 7.82 -14.44
C LEU A 77 4.83 7.07 -15.62
N PHE A 78 4.50 7.78 -16.71
CA PHE A 78 3.85 7.14 -17.86
C PHE A 78 4.78 6.26 -18.67
N ALA A 79 6.09 6.53 -18.69
CA ALA A 79 7.07 5.62 -19.28
C ALA A 79 7.12 4.30 -18.49
N MET A 80 7.13 4.36 -17.17
CA MET A 80 7.04 3.17 -16.32
C MET A 80 5.71 2.45 -16.52
N LEU A 81 4.57 3.14 -16.46
CA LEU A 81 3.26 2.54 -16.66
C LEU A 81 3.16 1.82 -18.01
N LEU A 82 3.65 2.44 -19.09
CA LEU A 82 3.64 1.83 -20.42
C LEU A 82 4.40 0.50 -20.45
N VAL A 83 5.64 0.50 -19.98
CA VAL A 83 6.47 -0.70 -19.97
C VAL A 83 5.90 -1.78 -19.06
N VAL A 84 5.51 -1.41 -17.84
CA VAL A 84 4.92 -2.36 -16.87
C VAL A 84 3.61 -2.92 -17.41
N THR A 85 2.77 -2.12 -18.09
CA THR A 85 1.52 -2.59 -18.70
C THR A 85 1.78 -3.64 -19.80
N VAL A 86 2.82 -3.46 -20.61
CA VAL A 86 3.19 -4.46 -21.63
C VAL A 86 3.56 -5.80 -20.96
N PHE A 87 4.38 -5.78 -19.91
CA PHE A 87 4.73 -7.00 -19.18
C PHE A 87 3.54 -7.57 -18.43
N ALA A 88 2.70 -6.75 -17.79
CA ALA A 88 1.49 -7.17 -17.12
C ALA A 88 0.51 -7.84 -18.10
N ALA A 89 0.29 -7.25 -19.26
CA ALA A 89 -0.56 -7.83 -20.31
C ALA A 89 -0.05 -9.18 -20.83
N TRP A 90 1.24 -9.41 -20.80
CA TRP A 90 1.83 -10.70 -21.18
C TRP A 90 1.79 -11.74 -20.06
N LEU A 91 2.01 -11.32 -18.82
CA LEU A 91 2.27 -12.22 -17.69
C LEU A 91 1.02 -12.52 -16.85
N LEU A 92 0.19 -11.50 -16.57
CA LEU A 92 -0.91 -11.63 -15.62
C LEU A 92 -2.08 -12.44 -16.17
N LEU A 93 -2.74 -13.21 -15.32
CA LEU A 93 -4.02 -13.84 -15.65
C LEU A 93 -5.11 -12.78 -15.92
N PRO A 94 -6.20 -13.12 -16.62
CA PRO A 94 -7.22 -12.12 -16.98
C PRO A 94 -7.76 -11.32 -15.79
N ALA A 95 -8.16 -11.99 -14.71
CA ALA A 95 -8.66 -11.31 -13.51
C ALA A 95 -7.61 -10.36 -12.89
N ASP A 96 -6.34 -10.81 -12.83
CA ASP A 96 -5.23 -10.02 -12.29
C ASP A 96 -4.91 -8.83 -13.20
N LEU A 97 -5.07 -8.98 -14.51
CA LEU A 97 -4.92 -7.88 -15.46
C LEU A 97 -6.05 -6.84 -15.32
N ALA A 98 -7.27 -7.28 -15.06
CA ALA A 98 -8.38 -6.35 -14.78
C ALA A 98 -8.12 -5.54 -13.51
N ASP A 99 -7.62 -6.16 -12.44
CA ASP A 99 -7.25 -5.47 -11.19
C ASP A 99 -6.02 -4.57 -11.37
N TYR A 100 -5.03 -5.02 -12.12
CA TYR A 100 -3.91 -4.17 -12.55
C TYR A 100 -4.41 -2.94 -13.33
N ALA A 101 -5.38 -3.11 -14.23
CA ALA A 101 -5.97 -2.00 -14.99
C ALA A 101 -6.68 -0.98 -14.07
N LYS A 102 -7.37 -1.43 -13.00
CA LYS A 102 -7.90 -0.52 -11.96
C LYS A 102 -6.79 0.29 -11.31
N SER A 103 -5.65 -0.34 -11.03
CA SER A 103 -4.48 0.33 -10.46
C SER A 103 -3.87 1.35 -11.42
N VAL A 104 -3.80 1.07 -12.74
CA VAL A 104 -3.35 2.02 -13.77
C VAL A 104 -4.31 3.22 -13.86
N LEU A 105 -5.62 2.96 -13.86
CA LEU A 105 -6.65 4.00 -13.86
C LEU A 105 -6.48 4.93 -12.66
N ALA A 106 -6.44 4.35 -11.45
CA ALA A 106 -6.32 5.10 -10.21
C ALA A 106 -4.98 5.86 -10.11
N THR A 107 -3.87 5.27 -10.57
CA THR A 107 -2.55 5.92 -10.62
C THR A 107 -2.54 7.09 -11.59
N SER A 108 -3.15 6.94 -12.76
CA SER A 108 -3.24 8.01 -13.77
C SER A 108 -4.04 9.21 -13.29
N LEU A 109 -4.98 9.01 -12.36
CA LEU A 109 -5.81 10.05 -11.76
C LEU A 109 -5.30 10.52 -10.38
N PHE A 110 -4.13 10.05 -9.92
CA PHE A 110 -3.59 10.31 -8.58
C PHE A 110 -4.56 9.94 -7.44
N ALA A 111 -5.29 8.86 -7.62
CA ALA A 111 -6.28 8.32 -6.70
C ALA A 111 -5.97 6.88 -6.24
N SER A 112 -4.75 6.38 -6.51
CA SER A 112 -4.36 5.01 -6.18
C SER A 112 -4.37 4.73 -4.67
N ASN A 113 -4.17 5.73 -3.83
CA ASN A 113 -4.30 5.61 -2.38
C ASN A 113 -5.74 5.27 -1.92
N PHE A 114 -6.76 5.78 -2.62
CA PHE A 114 -8.16 5.41 -2.33
C PHE A 114 -8.47 3.98 -2.77
N LEU A 115 -7.96 3.57 -3.95
CA LEU A 115 -8.12 2.20 -4.44
C LEU A 115 -7.52 1.21 -3.46
N PHE A 116 -6.24 1.39 -3.09
CA PHE A 116 -5.55 0.46 -2.20
C PHE A 116 -6.08 0.49 -0.76
N TRP A 117 -6.63 1.61 -0.32
CA TRP A 117 -7.39 1.65 0.93
C TRP A 117 -8.65 0.79 0.88
N GLN A 118 -9.42 0.84 -0.21
CA GLN A 118 -10.63 0.03 -0.38
C GLN A 118 -10.33 -1.46 -0.52
N GLU A 119 -9.20 -1.80 -1.13
CA GLU A 119 -8.73 -3.17 -1.32
C GLU A 119 -7.95 -3.71 -0.10
N ALA A 120 -7.59 -2.85 0.86
CA ALA A 120 -6.96 -3.27 2.10
C ALA A 120 -7.97 -4.03 2.98
N GLY A 121 -7.48 -5.01 3.74
CA GLY A 121 -8.28 -5.77 4.69
C GLY A 121 -8.15 -7.28 4.52
N TYR A 122 -8.94 -8.02 5.28
CA TYR A 122 -8.81 -9.47 5.40
C TYR A 122 -8.98 -10.23 4.06
N PHE A 123 -9.84 -9.74 3.18
CA PHE A 123 -10.08 -10.33 1.85
C PHE A 123 -9.28 -9.64 0.74
N GLY A 124 -8.44 -8.67 1.10
CA GLY A 124 -7.56 -8.00 0.16
C GLY A 124 -6.46 -8.92 -0.38
N ARG A 125 -5.94 -8.58 -1.55
CA ARG A 125 -4.76 -9.27 -2.09
C ARG A 125 -3.54 -8.94 -1.26
N ALA A 126 -2.59 -9.88 -1.24
CA ALA A 126 -1.30 -9.61 -0.64
C ALA A 126 -0.62 -8.40 -1.35
N ALA A 127 0.00 -7.54 -0.56
CA ALA A 127 0.65 -6.33 -1.10
C ALA A 127 1.66 -6.67 -2.21
N GLU A 128 2.35 -7.80 -2.05
CA GLU A 128 3.36 -8.33 -2.96
C GLU A 128 2.80 -8.74 -4.33
N GLU A 129 1.49 -8.85 -4.48
CA GLU A 129 0.80 -9.20 -5.72
C GLU A 129 0.34 -7.97 -6.52
N LEU A 130 0.42 -6.78 -5.95
CA LEU A 130 -0.08 -5.54 -6.54
C LEU A 130 1.04 -4.71 -7.19
N PRO A 131 1.27 -4.80 -8.53
CA PRO A 131 2.45 -4.20 -9.18
C PRO A 131 2.56 -2.69 -9.05
N LEU A 132 1.46 -1.98 -8.81
CA LEU A 132 1.44 -0.52 -8.69
C LEU A 132 1.13 -0.03 -7.27
N LEU A 133 1.15 -0.92 -6.26
CA LEU A 133 0.82 -0.56 -4.87
C LEU A 133 1.60 0.68 -4.41
N HIS A 134 2.91 0.74 -4.67
CA HIS A 134 3.79 1.83 -4.24
C HIS A 134 3.31 3.23 -4.71
N THR A 135 2.46 3.32 -5.74
CA THR A 135 1.95 4.60 -6.25
C THR A 135 0.97 5.29 -5.29
N TRP A 136 0.53 4.62 -4.22
CA TRP A 136 -0.33 5.24 -3.22
C TRP A 136 0.30 6.47 -2.58
N SER A 137 1.60 6.42 -2.27
CA SER A 137 2.30 7.54 -1.65
C SER A 137 2.48 8.71 -2.63
N LEU A 138 2.69 8.42 -3.92
CA LEU A 138 2.73 9.43 -4.96
C LEU A 138 1.36 10.13 -5.09
N ALA A 139 0.26 9.39 -4.98
CA ALA A 139 -1.08 9.98 -4.99
C ALA A 139 -1.29 10.95 -3.81
N VAL A 140 -0.90 10.57 -2.59
CA VAL A 140 -0.94 11.44 -1.40
C VAL A 140 -0.10 12.70 -1.62
N GLU A 141 1.10 12.56 -2.17
CA GLU A 141 2.01 13.68 -2.46
C GLU A 141 1.41 14.64 -3.49
N GLU A 142 0.82 14.13 -4.58
CA GLU A 142 0.19 14.94 -5.62
C GLU A 142 -1.09 15.64 -5.13
N GLN A 143 -1.90 14.97 -4.30
CA GLN A 143 -3.05 15.60 -3.63
C GLN A 143 -2.61 16.79 -2.76
N PHE A 144 -1.51 16.64 -2.03
CA PHE A 144 -0.92 17.77 -1.30
C PHE A 144 -0.46 18.89 -2.26
N TYR A 145 0.17 18.57 -3.39
CA TYR A 145 0.60 19.57 -4.38
C TYR A 145 -0.57 20.30 -5.06
N ILE A 146 -1.73 19.67 -5.13
CA ILE A 146 -2.94 20.31 -5.64
C ILE A 146 -3.53 21.26 -4.60
N LEU A 147 -3.68 20.82 -3.36
CA LEU A 147 -4.40 21.54 -2.32
C LEU A 147 -3.56 22.62 -1.62
N PHE A 148 -2.30 22.32 -1.34
CA PHE A 148 -1.46 23.17 -0.50
C PHE A 148 -1.12 24.54 -1.11
N PRO A 149 -0.86 24.71 -2.42
CA PRO A 149 -0.71 26.04 -3.01
C PRO A 149 -1.96 26.90 -2.87
N LEU A 150 -3.14 26.30 -3.02
CA LEU A 150 -4.43 26.99 -2.85
C LEU A 150 -4.63 27.41 -1.40
N PHE A 151 -4.29 26.54 -0.45
CA PHE A 151 -4.30 26.85 0.98
C PHE A 151 -3.38 28.02 1.32
N LEU A 152 -2.13 28.02 0.85
CA LEU A 152 -1.20 29.12 1.11
C LEU A 152 -1.67 30.45 0.48
N LEU A 153 -2.23 30.42 -0.71
CA LEU A 153 -2.84 31.60 -1.34
C LEU A 153 -4.02 32.13 -0.53
N PHE A 154 -4.90 31.25 -0.08
CA PHE A 154 -6.02 31.63 0.78
C PHE A 154 -5.54 32.29 2.08
N VAL A 155 -4.54 31.71 2.75
CA VAL A 155 -3.96 32.30 3.96
C VAL A 155 -3.34 33.66 3.66
N ALA A 156 -2.62 33.80 2.52
CA ALA A 156 -2.00 35.05 2.11
C ALA A 156 -3.02 36.19 1.93
N THR A 157 -4.16 35.88 1.30
CA THR A 157 -5.18 36.87 0.95
C THR A 157 -6.12 37.24 2.09
N ARG A 158 -6.43 36.31 2.98
CA ARG A 158 -7.45 36.47 4.04
C ARG A 158 -6.88 36.77 5.42
N HIS A 159 -5.71 36.22 5.76
CA HIS A 159 -5.15 36.26 7.11
C HIS A 159 -3.77 36.95 7.15
N GLY A 160 -3.39 37.69 6.12
CA GLY A 160 -2.06 38.22 6.03
C GLY A 160 -1.02 37.09 6.00
N LYS A 161 0.22 37.38 6.35
CA LYS A 161 1.30 36.36 6.27
C LYS A 161 1.33 35.39 7.48
N ARG A 162 0.18 34.94 8.01
CA ARG A 162 0.09 33.99 9.13
C ARG A 162 0.29 32.53 8.73
N TYR A 163 1.18 32.30 7.75
CA TYR A 163 1.44 30.98 7.19
C TYR A 163 1.83 29.93 8.22
N VAL A 164 2.72 30.30 9.18
CA VAL A 164 3.24 29.37 10.18
C VAL A 164 2.10 28.86 11.06
N ALA A 165 1.29 29.78 11.60
CA ALA A 165 0.20 29.40 12.51
C ALA A 165 -0.87 28.55 11.82
N ALA A 166 -1.28 28.92 10.58
CA ALA A 166 -2.26 28.15 9.83
C ALA A 166 -1.73 26.77 9.45
N THR A 167 -0.48 26.67 8.98
CA THR A 167 0.14 25.38 8.65
C THR A 167 0.33 24.54 9.90
N ALA A 168 0.74 25.12 11.04
CA ALA A 168 0.89 24.40 12.30
C ALA A 168 -0.44 23.80 12.78
N LEU A 169 -1.54 24.56 12.66
CA LEU A 169 -2.87 24.06 13.01
C LEU A 169 -3.28 22.87 12.16
N VAL A 170 -3.11 22.95 10.83
CA VAL A 170 -3.44 21.85 9.92
C VAL A 170 -2.53 20.64 10.17
N THR A 171 -1.23 20.88 10.41
CA THR A 171 -0.27 19.81 10.75
C THR A 171 -0.65 19.10 12.04
N ALA A 172 -0.99 19.84 13.09
CA ALA A 172 -1.41 19.28 14.37
C ALA A 172 -2.73 18.50 14.25
N ALA A 173 -3.72 19.04 13.54
CA ALA A 173 -4.99 18.35 13.30
C ALA A 173 -4.79 17.04 12.51
N SER A 174 -3.97 17.06 11.46
CA SER A 174 -3.61 15.87 10.67
C SER A 174 -2.86 14.83 11.52
N PHE A 175 -1.94 15.25 12.40
CA PHE A 175 -1.24 14.34 13.30
C PHE A 175 -2.18 13.69 14.31
N LEU A 176 -3.07 14.46 14.94
CA LEU A 176 -4.07 13.91 15.85
C LEU A 176 -4.99 12.90 15.16
N LEU A 177 -5.40 13.21 13.92
CA LEU A 177 -6.17 12.29 13.09
C LEU A 177 -5.38 11.01 12.78
N SER A 178 -4.08 11.13 12.51
CA SER A 178 -3.18 9.97 12.29
C SER A 178 -3.11 9.07 13.53
N VAL A 179 -2.91 9.66 14.71
CA VAL A 179 -2.83 8.92 15.98
C VAL A 179 -4.15 8.21 16.29
N ALA A 180 -5.26 8.92 16.19
CA ALA A 180 -6.59 8.34 16.42
C ALA A 180 -6.91 7.27 15.36
N GLY A 181 -6.58 7.53 14.11
CA GLY A 181 -6.85 6.61 12.99
C GLY A 181 -6.11 5.28 13.12
N VAL A 182 -4.88 5.26 13.61
CA VAL A 182 -4.13 4.01 13.86
C VAL A 182 -4.84 3.10 14.86
N ALA A 183 -5.57 3.66 15.82
CA ALA A 183 -6.31 2.89 16.81
C ALA A 183 -7.66 2.37 16.29
N VAL A 184 -8.32 3.08 15.35
CA VAL A 184 -9.73 2.81 14.97
C VAL A 184 -9.86 2.30 13.54
N ALA A 185 -8.99 2.77 12.62
CA ALA A 185 -9.06 2.50 11.18
C ALA A 185 -7.66 2.55 10.56
N ARG A 186 -6.82 1.57 10.87
CA ARG A 186 -5.40 1.54 10.55
C ARG A 186 -5.11 1.73 9.07
N ASP A 187 -5.85 1.03 8.19
CA ASP A 187 -5.67 1.11 6.74
C ASP A 187 -6.01 2.52 6.22
N ALA A 188 -7.10 3.12 6.71
CA ALA A 188 -7.44 4.50 6.36
C ALA A 188 -6.36 5.48 6.82
N ALA A 189 -5.81 5.30 8.03
CA ALA A 189 -4.72 6.12 8.54
C ALA A 189 -3.44 5.97 7.72
N PHE A 190 -3.19 4.82 7.15
CA PHE A 190 -2.01 4.54 6.33
C PHE A 190 -2.11 5.16 4.93
N TYR A 191 -3.24 4.96 4.23
CA TYR A 191 -3.38 5.32 2.81
C TYR A 191 -3.93 6.71 2.56
N LEU A 192 -4.72 7.31 3.46
CA LEU A 192 -5.43 8.55 3.16
C LEU A 192 -4.61 9.80 3.48
N ALA A 193 -4.67 10.79 2.58
CA ALA A 193 -3.93 12.04 2.70
C ALA A 193 -4.20 12.83 3.99
N PRO A 194 -5.43 12.92 4.55
CA PRO A 194 -5.67 13.69 5.76
C PRO A 194 -4.86 13.23 6.99
N SER A 195 -4.62 11.94 7.14
CA SER A 195 -3.84 11.35 8.25
C SER A 195 -2.33 11.36 8.00
N ARG A 196 -1.88 11.68 6.79
CA ARG A 196 -0.48 11.71 6.34
C ARG A 196 0.04 13.12 6.09
N ALA A 197 -0.85 14.12 5.91
CA ALA A 197 -0.48 15.49 5.55
C ALA A 197 0.44 16.17 6.58
N TRP A 198 0.44 15.74 7.85
CA TRP A 198 1.31 16.28 8.87
C TRP A 198 2.81 16.02 8.61
N GLU A 199 3.14 14.96 7.92
CA GLU A 199 4.53 14.62 7.55
C GLU A 199 5.06 15.65 6.53
N LEU A 200 4.26 15.97 5.50
CA LEU A 200 4.55 17.08 4.59
C LEU A 200 4.50 18.43 5.35
N GLY A 201 3.59 18.55 6.32
CA GLY A 201 3.43 19.73 7.18
C GLY A 201 4.68 20.05 7.99
N ILE A 202 5.40 19.07 8.53
CA ILE A 202 6.70 19.27 9.20
C ILE A 202 7.68 19.97 8.25
N GLY A 203 7.83 19.44 7.04
CA GLY A 203 8.68 20.05 6.02
C GLY A 203 8.22 21.45 5.64
N ALA A 204 6.91 21.67 5.50
CA ALA A 204 6.33 22.96 5.20
C ALA A 204 6.62 24.00 6.30
N LEU A 205 6.47 23.62 7.58
CA LEU A 205 6.77 24.50 8.71
C LEU A 205 8.24 24.93 8.73
N LEU A 206 9.17 24.02 8.43
CA LEU A 206 10.59 24.35 8.32
C LEU A 206 10.85 25.35 7.18
N ALA A 207 10.22 25.16 6.02
CA ALA A 207 10.34 26.08 4.89
C ALA A 207 9.73 27.46 5.17
N LEU A 208 8.69 27.52 5.99
CA LEU A 208 8.07 28.76 6.45
C LEU A 208 8.90 29.49 7.54
N GLY A 209 9.95 28.85 8.06
CA GLY A 209 10.81 29.45 9.08
C GLY A 209 10.23 29.39 10.48
N ALA A 210 9.39 28.37 10.77
CA ALA A 210 8.82 28.17 12.12
C ALA A 210 9.91 27.97 13.18
N ILE A 211 11.05 27.38 12.79
CA ILE A 211 12.22 27.22 13.65
C ILE A 211 13.39 27.98 13.02
N PRO A 212 13.91 29.02 13.68
CA PRO A 212 15.04 29.80 13.16
C PRO A 212 16.28 28.95 12.95
N ALA A 213 17.02 29.23 11.88
CA ALA A 213 18.30 28.57 11.63
C ALA A 213 19.35 28.95 12.72
N SER A 214 20.16 28.00 13.13
CA SER A 214 21.25 28.26 14.09
C SER A 214 22.57 28.47 13.35
N HIS A 215 23.37 29.43 13.80
CA HIS A 215 24.72 29.66 13.30
C HIS A 215 25.78 28.78 14.01
N ARG A 216 25.41 28.10 15.11
CA ARG A 216 26.33 27.25 15.90
C ARG A 216 26.58 25.91 15.18
N LYS A 217 27.76 25.75 14.55
CA LYS A 217 28.12 24.55 13.76
C LYS A 217 27.99 23.26 14.57
N HIS A 218 28.50 23.23 15.82
CA HIS A 218 28.42 22.04 16.67
C HIS A 218 26.99 21.62 16.97
N LEU A 219 26.09 22.58 17.27
CA LEU A 219 24.67 22.27 17.50
C LEU A 219 24.02 21.69 16.24
N ARG A 220 24.28 22.26 15.07
CA ARG A 220 23.76 21.73 13.80
C ARG A 220 24.28 20.32 13.51
N SER A 221 25.58 20.07 13.74
CA SER A 221 26.14 18.74 13.55
C SER A 221 25.53 17.72 14.52
N LEU A 222 25.34 18.09 15.79
CA LEU A 222 24.68 17.23 16.77
C LEU A 222 23.24 16.91 16.37
N VAL A 223 22.46 17.94 16.03
CA VAL A 223 21.05 17.77 15.61
C VAL A 223 20.94 16.91 14.35
N ALA A 224 21.84 17.10 13.38
CA ALA A 224 21.87 16.28 12.18
C ALA A 224 22.28 14.82 12.46
N LEU A 225 23.23 14.58 13.39
CA LEU A 225 23.61 13.23 13.83
C LEU A 225 22.45 12.52 14.54
N LEU A 226 21.73 13.23 15.42
CA LEU A 226 20.52 12.69 16.04
C LEU A 226 19.45 12.41 15.00
N GLY A 227 19.33 13.26 13.98
CA GLY A 227 18.40 13.06 12.88
C GLY A 227 18.68 11.80 12.06
N ILE A 228 19.94 11.57 11.66
CA ILE A 228 20.31 10.35 10.92
C ILE A 228 20.18 9.11 11.80
N ALA A 229 20.52 9.20 13.09
CA ALA A 229 20.33 8.11 14.05
C ALA A 229 18.86 7.75 14.22
N ALA A 230 17.95 8.74 14.29
CA ALA A 230 16.52 8.52 14.39
C ALA A 230 15.96 7.78 13.15
N ILE A 231 16.40 8.17 11.94
CA ILE A 231 16.02 7.46 10.72
C ILE A 231 16.58 6.04 10.72
N ALA A 232 17.87 5.86 11.07
CA ALA A 232 18.50 4.54 11.12
C ALA A 232 17.82 3.61 12.14
N CYS A 233 17.48 4.12 13.34
CA CYS A 233 16.72 3.37 14.35
C CYS A 233 15.34 2.94 13.79
N SER A 234 14.61 3.84 13.12
CA SER A 234 13.33 3.48 12.53
C SER A 234 13.47 2.39 11.47
N VAL A 235 14.47 2.50 10.59
CA VAL A 235 14.75 1.54 9.52
C VAL A 235 15.09 0.13 10.06
N THR A 236 15.82 0.06 11.18
CA THR A 236 16.31 -1.23 11.70
C THR A 236 15.42 -1.85 12.78
N LEU A 237 14.66 -1.04 13.54
CA LEU A 237 13.89 -1.52 14.69
C LEU A 237 12.41 -1.68 14.40
N TYR A 238 11.87 -0.98 13.38
CA TYR A 238 10.47 -1.14 13.03
C TYR A 238 10.26 -2.38 12.15
N SER A 239 9.03 -2.86 12.17
CA SER A 239 8.60 -4.03 11.39
C SER A 239 7.19 -3.79 10.83
N PRO A 240 6.69 -4.61 9.92
CA PRO A 240 5.31 -4.52 9.42
C PRO A 240 4.24 -4.61 10.51
N SER A 241 4.55 -5.18 11.67
CA SER A 241 3.65 -5.24 12.82
C SER A 241 3.60 -3.95 13.64
N THR A 242 4.55 -3.02 13.46
CA THR A 242 4.56 -1.73 14.16
C THR A 242 3.27 -0.96 13.87
N PRO A 243 2.54 -0.44 14.89
CA PRO A 243 1.38 0.42 14.68
C PRO A 243 1.81 1.71 13.96
N PHE A 244 1.42 1.83 12.68
CA PHE A 244 1.91 2.87 11.79
C PHE A 244 0.76 3.47 10.95
N PRO A 245 0.78 4.81 10.65
CA PRO A 245 1.83 5.79 10.95
C PRO A 245 1.81 6.32 12.40
N GLY A 246 0.81 7.10 12.80
CA GLY A 246 0.63 7.63 14.15
C GLY A 246 1.91 8.16 14.80
N VAL A 247 2.13 7.79 16.07
CA VAL A 247 3.30 8.21 16.85
C VAL A 247 4.60 7.62 16.31
N ALA A 248 4.58 6.43 15.72
CA ALA A 248 5.79 5.78 15.21
C ALA A 248 6.44 6.58 14.07
N ALA A 249 5.65 7.22 13.21
CA ALA A 249 6.16 8.04 12.12
C ALA A 249 6.83 9.36 12.58
N LEU A 250 6.66 9.77 13.85
CA LEU A 250 7.37 10.94 14.39
C LEU A 250 8.89 10.78 14.32
N LEU A 251 9.40 9.58 14.61
CA LEU A 251 10.85 9.36 14.69
C LEU A 251 11.54 9.62 13.34
N PRO A 252 11.16 9.01 12.21
CA PRO A 252 11.76 9.28 10.92
C PRO A 252 11.44 10.68 10.40
N CYS A 253 10.24 11.23 10.65
CA CYS A 253 9.86 12.58 10.19
C CYS A 253 10.64 13.68 10.91
N LEU A 254 10.77 13.59 12.24
CA LEU A 254 11.58 14.54 13.01
C LEU A 254 13.06 14.37 12.68
N GLY A 255 13.53 13.14 12.42
CA GLY A 255 14.86 12.87 11.94
C GLY A 255 15.18 13.60 10.62
N ALA A 256 14.30 13.48 9.63
CA ALA A 256 14.40 14.19 8.36
C ALA A 256 14.35 15.72 8.56
N GLY A 257 13.41 16.19 9.37
CA GLY A 257 13.29 17.61 9.73
C GLY A 257 14.54 18.17 10.39
N ALA A 258 15.17 17.42 11.30
CA ALA A 258 16.40 17.78 11.98
C ALA A 258 17.57 17.97 11.00
N ILE A 259 17.73 17.05 10.04
CA ILE A 259 18.75 17.14 8.99
C ILE A 259 18.51 18.36 8.08
N ILE A 260 17.27 18.57 7.65
CA ILE A 260 16.89 19.73 6.81
C ILE A 260 17.16 21.05 7.55
N TRP A 261 16.75 21.13 8.82
CA TRP A 261 16.98 22.31 9.65
C TRP A 261 18.48 22.58 9.85
N ALA A 262 19.25 21.57 10.18
CA ALA A 262 20.69 21.70 10.39
C ALA A 262 21.42 22.24 9.15
N GLY A 263 21.01 21.79 7.96
CA GLY A 263 21.55 22.27 6.69
C GLY A 263 21.12 23.69 6.32
N SER A 264 20.03 24.21 6.89
CA SER A 264 19.54 25.57 6.61
C SER A 264 20.46 26.66 7.16
N GLY A 265 21.24 26.37 8.21
CA GLY A 265 22.22 27.31 8.79
C GLY A 265 23.62 27.24 8.18
N GLY A 266 23.87 26.40 7.17
CA GLY A 266 25.15 26.19 6.49
C GLY A 266 25.79 24.82 6.74
N HIS A 267 27.08 24.70 6.48
CA HIS A 267 27.83 23.44 6.57
C HIS A 267 27.76 22.76 7.94
N ASN A 268 27.50 21.45 7.95
CA ASN A 268 27.54 20.58 9.13
C ASN A 268 28.02 19.17 8.71
N LEU A 269 28.47 18.37 9.66
CA LEU A 269 29.12 17.09 9.40
C LEU A 269 28.26 16.13 8.53
N VAL A 270 26.99 15.96 8.88
CA VAL A 270 26.07 15.08 8.15
C VAL A 270 25.72 15.65 6.78
N GLY A 271 25.46 16.96 6.70
CA GLY A 271 25.15 17.63 5.44
C GLY A 271 26.31 17.55 4.44
N ASP A 272 27.56 17.67 4.91
CA ASP A 272 28.74 17.54 4.08
C ASP A 272 28.91 16.08 3.59
N ALA A 273 28.66 15.09 4.45
CA ALA A 273 28.66 13.67 4.06
C ALA A 273 27.55 13.34 3.06
N LEU A 274 26.32 13.80 3.30
CA LEU A 274 25.18 13.64 2.38
C LEU A 274 25.43 14.36 1.04
N GLY A 275 26.21 15.43 1.03
CA GLY A 275 26.64 16.15 -0.16
C GLY A 275 27.67 15.42 -1.02
N ALA A 276 28.16 14.25 -0.60
CA ALA A 276 29.10 13.46 -1.38
C ALA A 276 28.50 12.99 -2.71
N ARG A 277 29.28 13.10 -3.78
CA ARG A 277 28.81 12.88 -5.17
C ARG A 277 28.05 11.55 -5.38
N PRO A 278 28.48 10.37 -4.87
CA PRO A 278 27.73 9.12 -5.08
C PRO A 278 26.34 9.17 -4.41
N ILE A 279 26.26 9.74 -3.20
CA ILE A 279 25.01 9.83 -2.43
C ILE A 279 24.05 10.79 -3.14
N VAL A 280 24.53 11.94 -3.58
CA VAL A 280 23.74 12.91 -4.36
C VAL A 280 23.22 12.29 -5.67
N LEU A 281 24.06 11.54 -6.39
CA LEU A 281 23.63 10.87 -7.62
C LEU A 281 22.49 9.86 -7.38
N THR A 282 22.59 9.07 -6.30
CA THR A 282 21.51 8.16 -5.87
C THR A 282 20.23 8.94 -5.57
N GLY A 283 20.31 10.08 -4.86
CA GLY A 283 19.18 10.94 -4.58
C GLY A 283 18.55 11.58 -5.82
N LEU A 284 19.36 11.92 -6.82
CA LEU A 284 18.86 12.45 -8.09
C LEU A 284 18.07 11.43 -8.90
N VAL A 285 18.45 10.16 -8.82
CA VAL A 285 17.76 9.04 -9.50
C VAL A 285 16.61 8.47 -8.66
N SER A 286 16.47 8.87 -7.39
CA SER A 286 15.57 8.27 -6.41
C SER A 286 14.12 8.18 -6.87
N TYR A 287 13.59 9.17 -7.59
CA TYR A 287 12.21 9.14 -8.10
C TYR A 287 12.02 8.05 -9.15
N SER A 288 12.90 7.99 -10.13
CA SER A 288 12.85 6.90 -11.13
C SER A 288 13.08 5.55 -10.47
N LEU A 289 14.00 5.42 -9.48
CA LEU A 289 14.22 4.17 -8.77
C LEU A 289 12.98 3.75 -7.97
N TYR A 290 12.28 4.71 -7.32
CA TYR A 290 11.02 4.45 -6.64
C TYR A 290 9.94 3.92 -7.59
N LEU A 291 9.87 4.42 -8.82
CA LEU A 291 8.90 3.97 -9.81
C LEU A 291 9.18 2.55 -10.32
N TRP A 292 10.46 2.18 -10.55
CA TRP A 292 10.82 0.95 -11.23
C TRP A 292 11.01 -0.26 -10.31
N HIS A 293 11.47 -0.07 -9.05
CA HIS A 293 11.85 -1.20 -8.20
C HIS A 293 10.67 -2.12 -7.85
N TRP A 294 9.54 -1.55 -7.48
CA TRP A 294 8.41 -2.32 -6.99
C TRP A 294 7.74 -3.17 -8.09
N PRO A 295 7.36 -2.62 -9.25
CA PRO A 295 6.75 -3.43 -10.32
C PRO A 295 7.63 -4.58 -10.79
N LEU A 296 8.96 -4.37 -10.87
CA LEU A 296 9.88 -5.42 -11.29
C LEU A 296 9.94 -6.56 -10.26
N LEU A 297 10.01 -6.24 -8.96
CA LEU A 297 9.99 -7.24 -7.89
C LEU A 297 8.66 -8.00 -7.87
N THR A 298 7.53 -7.29 -7.96
CA THR A 298 6.19 -7.88 -7.91
C THR A 298 5.92 -8.79 -9.11
N LEU A 299 6.19 -8.32 -10.34
CA LEU A 299 6.03 -9.15 -11.54
C LEU A 299 7.00 -10.34 -11.54
N GLY A 300 8.20 -10.17 -10.97
CA GLY A 300 9.14 -11.26 -10.78
C GLY A 300 8.62 -12.35 -9.83
N ARG A 301 8.03 -11.97 -8.69
CA ARG A 301 7.36 -12.90 -7.76
C ARG A 301 6.17 -13.59 -8.42
N TYR A 302 5.36 -12.83 -9.14
CA TYR A 302 4.22 -13.37 -9.87
C TYR A 302 4.64 -14.43 -10.88
N HIS A 303 5.71 -14.18 -11.65
CA HIS A 303 6.26 -15.14 -12.60
C HIS A 303 6.83 -16.40 -11.94
N ALA A 304 7.53 -16.23 -10.82
CA ALA A 304 8.13 -17.35 -10.08
C ALA A 304 7.10 -18.22 -9.36
N VAL A 305 5.91 -17.71 -9.06
CA VAL A 305 4.85 -18.36 -8.24
C VAL A 305 5.40 -18.85 -6.87
N ARG A 306 6.42 -18.16 -6.37
CA ARG A 306 7.12 -18.41 -5.09
C ARG A 306 7.93 -17.19 -4.68
N ASP A 307 8.48 -17.22 -3.49
CA ASP A 307 9.47 -16.24 -3.09
C ASP A 307 10.69 -16.26 -4.01
N LEU A 308 11.21 -15.08 -4.30
CA LEU A 308 12.39 -14.91 -5.12
C LEU A 308 13.63 -15.40 -4.39
N THR A 309 14.50 -16.11 -5.06
CA THR A 309 15.84 -16.41 -4.57
C THR A 309 16.67 -15.14 -4.46
N THR A 310 17.73 -15.18 -3.65
CA THR A 310 18.67 -14.04 -3.51
C THR A 310 19.26 -13.60 -4.86
N GLY A 311 19.56 -14.54 -5.75
CA GLY A 311 20.08 -14.24 -7.09
C GLY A 311 19.06 -13.53 -7.98
N GLU A 312 17.80 -13.99 -7.98
CA GLU A 312 16.69 -13.37 -8.73
C GLU A 312 16.40 -11.96 -8.19
N THR A 313 16.36 -11.81 -6.87
CA THR A 313 16.19 -10.50 -6.22
C THR A 313 17.31 -9.54 -6.62
N ALA A 314 18.56 -9.97 -6.55
CA ALA A 314 19.72 -9.16 -6.94
C ALA A 314 19.67 -8.77 -8.44
N LEU A 315 19.26 -9.68 -9.31
CA LEU A 315 19.06 -9.40 -10.74
C LEU A 315 17.97 -8.33 -10.95
N LEU A 316 16.80 -8.50 -10.32
CA LEU A 316 15.68 -7.57 -10.46
C LEU A 316 16.00 -6.18 -9.88
N LEU A 317 16.73 -6.12 -8.77
CA LEU A 317 17.23 -4.86 -8.21
C LEU A 317 18.23 -4.20 -9.18
N SER A 318 19.13 -4.96 -9.79
CA SER A 318 20.07 -4.44 -10.78
C SER A 318 19.34 -3.88 -12.01
N LEU A 319 18.34 -4.61 -12.51
CA LEU A 319 17.47 -4.15 -13.60
C LEU A 319 16.69 -2.90 -13.19
N SER A 320 16.22 -2.82 -11.95
CA SER A 320 15.54 -1.62 -11.42
C SER A 320 16.45 -0.40 -11.42
N VAL A 321 17.70 -0.55 -11.02
CA VAL A 321 18.70 0.54 -11.05
C VAL A 321 18.99 0.94 -12.49
N ILE A 322 19.20 -0.01 -13.41
CA ILE A 322 19.44 0.27 -14.82
C ILE A 322 18.25 1.02 -15.45
N ALA A 323 17.03 0.53 -15.24
CA ALA A 323 15.81 1.16 -15.72
C ALA A 323 15.62 2.57 -15.12
N ALA A 324 15.91 2.73 -13.83
CA ALA A 324 15.84 4.03 -13.14
C ALA A 324 16.84 5.04 -13.71
N VAL A 325 18.09 4.65 -13.92
CA VAL A 325 19.12 5.51 -14.52
C VAL A 325 18.76 5.87 -15.95
N ALA A 326 18.30 4.90 -16.75
CA ALA A 326 17.84 5.13 -18.13
C ALA A 326 16.65 6.08 -18.15
N SER A 327 15.63 5.84 -17.32
CA SER A 327 14.45 6.70 -17.17
C SER A 327 14.86 8.12 -16.75
N TRP A 328 15.69 8.26 -15.73
CA TRP A 328 16.19 9.56 -15.30
C TRP A 328 16.97 10.29 -16.40
N ARG A 329 17.87 9.59 -17.11
CA ARG A 329 18.77 10.18 -18.11
C ARG A 329 18.06 10.56 -19.40
N TYR A 330 17.16 9.69 -19.90
CA TYR A 330 16.60 9.79 -21.25
C TYR A 330 15.13 10.23 -21.27
N VAL A 331 14.39 10.05 -20.15
CA VAL A 331 12.98 10.44 -20.05
C VAL A 331 12.82 11.67 -19.17
N GLU A 332 13.31 11.64 -17.92
CA GLU A 332 13.04 12.69 -16.94
C GLU A 332 13.82 13.99 -17.24
N ARG A 333 15.14 13.91 -17.44
CA ARG A 333 16.00 15.09 -17.64
C ARG A 333 15.62 15.94 -18.86
N PRO A 334 15.29 15.39 -20.04
CA PRO A 334 14.93 16.18 -21.21
C PRO A 334 13.70 17.09 -20.99
N PHE A 335 12.78 16.70 -20.13
CA PHE A 335 11.59 17.49 -19.83
C PHE A 335 11.78 18.56 -18.74
N ARG A 336 12.79 18.40 -17.85
CA ARG A 336 13.03 19.30 -16.71
C ARG A 336 13.63 20.66 -17.06
N GLY A 337 14.31 20.80 -18.18
CA GLY A 337 15.06 22.03 -18.55
C GLY A 337 14.15 23.22 -18.88
N LYS A 338 14.67 24.45 -18.71
CA LYS A 338 13.99 25.69 -19.14
C LYS A 338 13.67 25.71 -20.65
N SER A 339 14.45 25.00 -21.44
CA SER A 339 14.28 24.75 -22.87
C SER A 339 13.64 23.39 -23.16
N GLY A 340 12.84 22.85 -22.22
CA GLY A 340 12.25 21.50 -22.34
C GLY A 340 11.60 21.28 -23.71
N LEU A 341 11.62 20.00 -24.14
CA LEU A 341 11.21 19.54 -25.48
C LEU A 341 9.85 20.07 -25.97
N LEU A 342 8.95 20.45 -25.06
CA LEU A 342 7.60 20.89 -25.39
C LEU A 342 7.29 22.29 -24.81
N LYS A 343 6.60 23.13 -25.58
CA LYS A 343 5.98 24.37 -25.08
C LYS A 343 4.84 24.00 -24.11
N ARG A 344 4.49 24.92 -23.18
CA ARG A 344 3.47 24.69 -22.14
C ARG A 344 2.18 24.06 -22.67
N ARG A 345 1.57 24.63 -23.72
CA ARG A 345 0.32 24.12 -24.31
C ARG A 345 0.49 22.70 -24.83
N GLN A 346 1.59 22.43 -25.51
CA GLN A 346 1.91 21.08 -26.01
C GLN A 346 2.13 20.10 -24.85
N LEU A 347 2.84 20.51 -23.79
CA LEU A 347 3.08 19.70 -22.62
C LEU A 347 1.77 19.25 -21.96
N PHE A 348 0.87 20.20 -21.66
CA PHE A 348 -0.43 19.88 -21.09
C PHE A 348 -1.30 19.06 -22.04
N GLY A 349 -1.27 19.37 -23.34
CA GLY A 349 -1.99 18.58 -24.34
C GLY A 349 -1.50 17.14 -24.38
N VAL A 350 -0.20 16.91 -24.46
CA VAL A 350 0.38 15.55 -24.44
C VAL A 350 0.09 14.84 -23.13
N ALA A 351 0.25 15.52 -21.99
CA ALA A 351 -0.04 14.96 -20.67
C ALA A 351 -1.50 14.49 -20.56
N LEU A 352 -2.45 15.35 -20.94
CA LEU A 352 -3.88 15.01 -20.94
C LEU A 352 -4.21 13.88 -21.92
N SER A 353 -3.60 13.87 -23.11
CA SER A 353 -3.82 12.79 -24.09
C SER A 353 -3.32 11.45 -23.57
N VAL A 354 -2.11 11.41 -22.97
CA VAL A 354 -1.54 10.18 -22.42
C VAL A 354 -2.39 9.70 -21.23
N MET A 355 -2.83 10.59 -20.34
CA MET A 355 -3.75 10.26 -19.26
C MET A 355 -5.07 9.70 -19.80
N ALA A 356 -5.68 10.34 -20.79
CA ALA A 356 -6.93 9.88 -21.40
C ALA A 356 -6.77 8.50 -22.04
N ILE A 357 -5.67 8.26 -22.75
CA ILE A 357 -5.35 6.93 -23.34
C ILE A 357 -5.22 5.88 -22.22
N ALA A 358 -4.50 6.18 -21.14
CA ALA A 358 -4.35 5.28 -20.02
C ALA A 358 -5.70 4.95 -19.36
N VAL A 359 -6.55 5.96 -19.14
CA VAL A 359 -7.90 5.81 -18.58
C VAL A 359 -8.80 4.97 -19.50
N ILE A 360 -8.82 5.26 -20.81
CA ILE A 360 -9.64 4.54 -21.79
C ILE A 360 -9.16 3.08 -21.90
N ALA A 361 -7.86 2.86 -22.04
CA ALA A 361 -7.29 1.51 -22.15
C ALA A 361 -7.54 0.67 -20.88
N SER A 362 -7.40 1.29 -19.71
CA SER A 362 -7.71 0.64 -18.43
C SER A 362 -9.20 0.33 -18.31
N GLY A 363 -10.08 1.27 -18.67
CA GLY A 363 -11.52 1.07 -18.69
C GLY A 363 -11.93 -0.09 -19.62
N ALA A 364 -11.33 -0.16 -20.81
CA ALA A 364 -11.55 -1.27 -21.74
C ALA A 364 -11.09 -2.62 -21.15
N ALA A 365 -9.94 -2.66 -20.48
CA ALA A 365 -9.44 -3.87 -19.84
C ALA A 365 -10.35 -4.33 -18.69
N ILE A 366 -10.86 -3.39 -17.88
CA ILE A 366 -11.78 -3.68 -16.78
C ILE A 366 -13.10 -4.24 -17.32
N VAL A 367 -13.73 -3.57 -18.31
CA VAL A 367 -15.00 -3.99 -18.90
C VAL A 367 -14.89 -5.34 -19.62
N ALA A 368 -13.73 -5.65 -20.17
CA ALA A 368 -13.43 -6.92 -20.84
C ALA A 368 -12.90 -8.01 -19.87
N ASP A 369 -13.00 -7.82 -18.55
CA ASP A 369 -12.51 -8.75 -17.52
C ASP A 369 -11.06 -9.23 -17.81
N GLY A 370 -10.18 -8.31 -18.25
CA GLY A 370 -8.79 -8.59 -18.59
C GLY A 370 -8.61 -9.46 -19.83
N TRP A 371 -9.58 -9.50 -20.72
CA TRP A 371 -9.60 -10.28 -21.96
C TRP A 371 -9.33 -11.78 -21.77
N PRO A 372 -10.28 -12.55 -21.22
CA PRO A 372 -10.12 -13.99 -21.01
C PRO A 372 -9.76 -14.76 -22.30
N SER A 373 -10.19 -14.22 -23.46
CA SER A 373 -9.90 -14.81 -24.78
C SER A 373 -8.42 -14.94 -25.13
N ARG A 374 -7.52 -14.18 -24.49
CA ARG A 374 -6.06 -14.25 -24.68
C ARG A 374 -5.42 -15.48 -24.04
N SER A 375 -6.10 -16.13 -23.08
CA SER A 375 -5.62 -17.32 -22.40
C SER A 375 -5.89 -18.58 -23.23
N GLU A 376 -4.99 -19.57 -23.12
CA GLU A 376 -5.21 -20.88 -23.73
C GLU A 376 -6.50 -21.53 -23.24
N PRO A 377 -7.18 -22.36 -24.06
CA PRO A 377 -8.44 -22.99 -23.68
C PRO A 377 -8.38 -23.82 -22.38
N ALA A 378 -7.23 -24.45 -22.12
CA ALA A 378 -7.03 -25.22 -20.88
C ALA A 378 -6.99 -24.32 -19.64
N VAL A 379 -6.24 -23.20 -19.71
CA VAL A 379 -6.15 -22.21 -18.64
C VAL A 379 -7.50 -21.54 -18.42
N ARG A 380 -8.23 -21.23 -19.49
CA ARG A 380 -9.57 -20.61 -19.40
C ARG A 380 -10.54 -21.51 -18.65
N ARG A 381 -10.55 -22.82 -18.92
CA ARG A 381 -11.41 -23.77 -18.17
C ARG A 381 -11.12 -23.79 -16.67
N ILE A 382 -9.85 -23.63 -16.28
CA ILE A 382 -9.46 -23.55 -14.86
C ILE A 382 -9.97 -22.24 -14.24
N ILE A 383 -9.80 -21.10 -14.96
CA ILE A 383 -10.28 -19.79 -14.52
C ILE A 383 -11.81 -19.79 -14.37
N ASP A 384 -12.52 -20.31 -15.38
CA ASP A 384 -13.99 -20.40 -15.36
C ASP A 384 -14.46 -21.29 -14.21
N GLY A 385 -13.76 -22.39 -13.93
CA GLY A 385 -14.03 -23.25 -12.77
C GLY A 385 -13.82 -22.54 -11.43
N GLY A 386 -12.81 -21.68 -11.31
CA GLY A 386 -12.58 -20.84 -10.13
C GLY A 386 -13.62 -19.74 -9.93
N ASN A 387 -14.24 -19.27 -11.03
CA ASN A 387 -15.28 -18.27 -11.03
C ASN A 387 -16.70 -18.86 -10.92
N ASP A 388 -16.85 -20.19 -11.01
CA ASP A 388 -18.14 -20.88 -10.86
C ASP A 388 -18.63 -20.79 -9.41
N ARG A 389 -19.03 -19.59 -9.00
CA ARG A 389 -19.69 -19.32 -7.72
C ARG A 389 -21.18 -19.65 -7.87
N ARG A 390 -21.54 -20.93 -7.69
CA ARG A 390 -22.94 -21.32 -7.78
C ARG A 390 -23.76 -20.67 -6.67
N SER A 391 -24.94 -20.16 -7.01
CA SER A 391 -25.88 -19.48 -6.11
C SER A 391 -26.32 -20.35 -4.90
N ARG A 392 -26.17 -21.67 -4.99
CA ARG A 392 -26.47 -22.64 -3.93
C ARG A 392 -25.65 -22.44 -2.65
N ASP A 393 -24.44 -21.90 -2.78
CA ASP A 393 -23.54 -21.72 -1.66
C ASP A 393 -23.99 -20.64 -0.66
N TRP A 394 -24.80 -19.69 -1.11
CA TRP A 394 -25.21 -18.57 -0.25
C TRP A 394 -26.34 -18.92 0.71
N GLU A 395 -27.28 -19.78 0.30
CA GLU A 395 -28.41 -20.16 1.14
C GLU A 395 -27.99 -21.13 2.27
N CYS A 396 -26.94 -21.93 2.03
CA CYS A 396 -26.45 -22.94 2.96
C CYS A 396 -25.17 -22.53 3.71
N GLY A 397 -24.58 -21.38 3.37
CA GLY A 397 -23.22 -21.03 3.75
C GLY A 397 -23.08 -20.25 5.06
N ASP A 398 -24.18 -19.89 5.73
CA ASP A 398 -24.14 -19.12 7.00
C ASP A 398 -25.28 -19.56 7.93
N ALA A 399 -25.09 -20.71 8.55
CA ALA A 399 -26.07 -21.28 9.48
C ALA A 399 -26.00 -20.57 10.83
N THR A 400 -27.13 -20.03 11.27
CA THR A 400 -27.25 -19.43 12.61
C THR A 400 -27.30 -20.51 13.71
N PRO A 401 -26.90 -20.20 14.96
CA PRO A 401 -27.04 -21.13 16.09
C PRO A 401 -28.48 -21.63 16.28
N ALA A 402 -29.49 -20.84 15.95
CA ALA A 402 -30.89 -21.21 16.02
C ALA A 402 -31.27 -22.26 14.97
N GLN A 403 -30.84 -22.09 13.72
CA GLN A 403 -31.04 -23.06 12.64
C GLN A 403 -30.35 -24.39 12.94
N VAL A 404 -29.13 -24.35 13.48
CA VAL A 404 -28.43 -25.57 13.91
C VAL A 404 -29.21 -26.29 15.01
N ARG A 405 -29.68 -25.56 16.04
CA ARG A 405 -30.48 -26.16 17.12
C ARG A 405 -31.80 -26.77 16.67
N SER A 406 -32.44 -26.16 15.68
CA SER A 406 -33.69 -26.69 15.11
C SER A 406 -33.47 -27.77 14.04
N GLY A 407 -32.25 -28.06 13.65
CA GLY A 407 -31.94 -29.03 12.59
C GLY A 407 -32.26 -28.51 11.17
N GLN A 408 -32.51 -27.22 11.02
CA GLN A 408 -32.77 -26.57 9.73
C GLN A 408 -31.45 -26.27 9.00
N LEU A 409 -30.78 -27.34 8.61
CA LEU A 409 -29.50 -27.30 7.90
C LEU A 409 -29.66 -27.79 6.46
N CYS A 410 -28.80 -27.29 5.59
CA CYS A 410 -28.77 -27.77 4.22
C CYS A 410 -28.35 -29.22 4.14
N ARG A 411 -29.11 -29.98 3.37
CA ARG A 411 -28.84 -31.36 3.08
C ARG A 411 -27.93 -31.48 1.85
N THR A 412 -26.95 -32.37 1.92
CA THR A 412 -25.99 -32.63 0.83
C THR A 412 -25.78 -34.13 0.68
N GLY A 413 -25.05 -34.56 -0.36
CA GLY A 413 -24.77 -35.96 -0.62
C GLY A 413 -25.83 -36.64 -1.46
N SER A 414 -26.07 -37.96 -1.21
CA SER A 414 -27.02 -38.75 -1.99
C SER A 414 -28.47 -38.33 -1.75
N PRO A 415 -29.23 -37.98 -2.79
CA PRO A 415 -30.64 -37.65 -2.65
C PRO A 415 -31.52 -38.88 -2.31
N GLN A 416 -31.02 -40.10 -2.56
CA GLN A 416 -31.73 -41.33 -2.29
C GLN A 416 -31.61 -41.80 -0.82
N ALA A 417 -30.61 -41.33 -0.08
CA ALA A 417 -30.45 -41.68 1.32
C ALA A 417 -31.54 -41.02 2.18
N ALA A 418 -32.31 -41.80 2.93
CA ALA A 418 -33.45 -41.28 3.71
C ALA A 418 -32.98 -40.41 4.90
N THR A 419 -31.92 -40.81 5.58
CA THR A 419 -31.39 -40.17 6.81
C THR A 419 -29.97 -39.65 6.59
N PRO A 420 -29.61 -38.49 7.16
CA PRO A 420 -28.23 -38.03 7.16
C PRO A 420 -27.34 -38.91 8.03
N THR A 421 -26.19 -39.32 7.50
CA THR A 421 -25.17 -40.11 8.19
C THR A 421 -23.89 -39.36 8.46
N PHE A 422 -23.70 -38.19 7.85
CA PHE A 422 -22.55 -37.33 8.14
C PHE A 422 -22.94 -35.87 8.37
N LEU A 423 -22.07 -35.15 9.06
CA LEU A 423 -22.18 -33.69 9.31
C LEU A 423 -20.92 -33.01 8.80
N GLY A 424 -21.06 -32.10 7.81
CA GLY A 424 -20.01 -31.15 7.42
C GLY A 424 -20.05 -29.94 8.33
N TRP A 425 -18.95 -29.68 9.05
CA TRP A 425 -18.85 -28.56 9.99
C TRP A 425 -17.60 -27.75 9.74
N GLY A 426 -17.74 -26.42 9.67
CA GLY A 426 -16.60 -25.52 9.55
C GLY A 426 -16.89 -24.09 9.13
N ASP A 427 -15.81 -23.37 8.81
CA ASP A 427 -15.78 -21.97 8.44
C ASP A 427 -15.99 -21.74 6.92
N SER A 428 -15.53 -20.59 6.40
CA SER A 428 -15.58 -20.26 4.97
C SER A 428 -14.82 -21.26 4.07
N HIS A 429 -13.82 -21.97 4.59
CA HIS A 429 -13.10 -23.01 3.85
C HIS A 429 -13.95 -24.29 3.71
N ALA A 430 -14.69 -24.65 4.76
CA ALA A 430 -15.67 -25.73 4.68
C ALA A 430 -16.77 -25.40 3.67
N ARG A 431 -17.18 -24.15 3.62
CA ARG A 431 -18.15 -23.66 2.65
C ARG A 431 -17.63 -23.81 1.21
N ALA A 432 -16.38 -23.45 0.95
CA ALA A 432 -15.75 -23.65 -0.36
C ALA A 432 -15.65 -25.11 -0.77
N MET A 433 -15.60 -26.03 0.22
CA MET A 433 -15.54 -27.47 0.01
C MET A 433 -16.91 -28.16 0.02
N ALA A 434 -18.01 -27.45 0.23
CA ALA A 434 -19.35 -28.02 0.44
C ALA A 434 -19.79 -28.97 -0.70
N ASP A 435 -19.57 -28.56 -1.96
CA ASP A 435 -19.88 -29.38 -3.12
C ASP A 435 -19.00 -30.66 -3.20
N ALA A 436 -17.73 -30.55 -2.86
CA ALA A 436 -16.83 -31.70 -2.83
C ALA A 436 -17.23 -32.70 -1.72
N ILE A 437 -17.61 -32.19 -0.54
CA ILE A 437 -18.14 -32.99 0.58
C ILE A 437 -19.42 -33.70 0.14
N GLY A 438 -20.34 -32.97 -0.51
CA GLY A 438 -21.58 -33.55 -1.03
C GLY A 438 -21.35 -34.61 -2.11
N ALA A 439 -20.45 -34.33 -3.07
CA ALA A 439 -20.11 -35.29 -4.11
C ALA A 439 -19.45 -36.58 -3.55
N ALA A 440 -18.60 -36.46 -2.53
CA ALA A 440 -18.02 -37.58 -1.84
C ALA A 440 -19.09 -38.45 -1.13
N GLY A 441 -20.01 -37.79 -0.41
CA GLY A 441 -21.15 -38.45 0.21
C GLY A 441 -22.04 -39.20 -0.81
N ALA A 442 -22.35 -38.53 -1.93
CA ALA A 442 -23.17 -39.14 -2.99
C ALA A 442 -22.52 -40.40 -3.60
N ARG A 443 -21.20 -40.42 -3.77
CA ARG A 443 -20.45 -41.58 -4.31
C ARG A 443 -20.56 -42.82 -3.42
N VAL A 444 -20.71 -42.65 -2.12
CA VAL A 444 -20.87 -43.76 -1.16
C VAL A 444 -22.33 -43.97 -0.75
N GLY A 445 -23.29 -43.30 -1.42
CA GLY A 445 -24.71 -43.42 -1.12
C GLY A 445 -25.13 -42.75 0.20
N ALA A 446 -24.27 -41.89 0.80
CA ALA A 446 -24.52 -41.23 2.08
C ALA A 446 -25.14 -39.85 1.87
N ALA A 447 -26.05 -39.41 2.76
CA ALA A 447 -26.52 -38.06 2.88
C ALA A 447 -25.94 -37.37 4.12
N GLY A 448 -25.77 -36.08 4.09
CA GLY A 448 -25.24 -35.29 5.20
C GLY A 448 -25.97 -33.95 5.40
N LEU A 449 -25.65 -33.32 6.51
CA LEU A 449 -26.05 -31.96 6.84
C LEU A 449 -24.83 -31.04 6.81
N LEU A 450 -25.02 -29.77 6.46
CA LEU A 450 -23.94 -28.78 6.43
C LEU A 450 -24.19 -27.72 7.51
N ALA A 451 -23.34 -27.68 8.51
CA ALA A 451 -23.27 -26.66 9.54
C ALA A 451 -22.05 -25.74 9.24
N LEU A 452 -22.26 -24.74 8.42
CA LEU A 452 -21.22 -23.85 7.91
C LEU A 452 -21.47 -22.44 8.41
N ARG A 453 -20.43 -21.81 8.99
CA ARG A 453 -20.49 -20.43 9.44
C ARG A 453 -19.13 -19.74 9.19
N PRO A 454 -19.06 -18.78 8.25
CA PRO A 454 -17.83 -18.05 7.97
C PRO A 454 -17.23 -17.42 9.24
N GLY A 455 -15.91 -17.49 9.37
CA GLY A 455 -15.20 -16.96 10.54
C GLY A 455 -15.21 -17.84 11.79
N CYS A 456 -16.06 -18.87 11.86
CA CYS A 456 -16.15 -19.77 13.01
C CYS A 456 -15.42 -21.09 12.77
N ALA A 457 -14.25 -21.22 13.37
CA ALA A 457 -13.49 -22.47 13.28
C ALA A 457 -14.24 -23.65 13.93
N PRO A 458 -14.16 -24.88 13.37
CA PRO A 458 -14.83 -26.05 13.91
C PRO A 458 -14.06 -26.62 15.13
N LEU A 459 -13.84 -25.80 16.13
CA LEU A 459 -13.16 -26.12 17.39
C LEU A 459 -13.86 -25.43 18.56
N ARG A 460 -13.85 -26.10 19.72
CA ARG A 460 -14.28 -25.49 20.98
C ARG A 460 -13.20 -24.54 21.49
N ASP A 461 -13.60 -23.40 22.00
CA ASP A 461 -12.72 -22.39 22.61
C ASP A 461 -11.60 -21.86 21.66
N ALA A 462 -11.85 -21.87 20.37
CA ALA A 462 -10.96 -21.28 19.38
C ALA A 462 -11.26 -19.79 19.27
N GLU A 463 -10.53 -18.96 20.03
CA GLU A 463 -10.54 -17.51 19.82
C GLU A 463 -9.77 -17.16 18.53
N VAL A 464 -10.47 -16.78 17.50
CA VAL A 464 -9.90 -16.13 16.32
C VAL A 464 -10.05 -14.64 16.55
N SER A 465 -8.97 -13.97 16.94
CA SER A 465 -8.94 -12.56 17.31
C SER A 465 -9.70 -11.69 16.30
N GLY A 466 -10.73 -10.99 16.78
CA GLY A 466 -11.46 -9.96 16.06
C GLY A 466 -12.80 -10.38 15.43
N HIS A 467 -13.14 -11.66 15.34
CA HIS A 467 -14.37 -12.12 14.68
C HIS A 467 -15.42 -12.72 15.62
N ASP A 468 -15.03 -13.11 16.84
CA ASP A 468 -15.94 -13.81 17.77
C ASP A 468 -17.08 -12.92 18.29
N ALA A 469 -16.86 -11.62 18.44
CA ALA A 469 -17.89 -10.69 18.91
C ALA A 469 -18.99 -10.41 17.88
N GLU A 470 -18.69 -10.57 16.60
CA GLU A 470 -19.61 -10.26 15.49
C GLU A 470 -20.42 -11.50 15.05
N HIS A 471 -19.89 -12.72 15.28
CA HIS A 471 -20.43 -13.94 14.70
C HIS A 471 -20.95 -14.98 15.72
N ASP A 472 -20.83 -14.74 17.03
CA ASP A 472 -21.26 -15.67 18.10
C ASP A 472 -20.82 -17.13 17.84
N CYS A 473 -19.52 -17.32 17.59
CA CYS A 473 -18.93 -18.62 17.22
C CYS A 473 -19.06 -19.65 18.34
N SER A 474 -19.03 -19.22 19.61
CA SER A 474 -19.20 -20.11 20.76
C SER A 474 -20.61 -20.75 20.78
N ALA A 475 -21.66 -19.93 20.63
CA ALA A 475 -23.03 -20.41 20.56
C ALA A 475 -23.31 -21.30 19.34
N PHE A 476 -22.64 -21.02 18.20
CA PHE A 476 -22.70 -21.85 17.01
C PHE A 476 -22.04 -23.23 17.26
N THR A 477 -20.83 -23.25 17.81
CA THR A 477 -20.10 -24.47 18.15
C THR A 477 -20.89 -25.34 19.13
N ASP A 478 -21.43 -24.75 20.19
CA ASP A 478 -22.27 -25.45 21.18
C ASP A 478 -23.54 -26.04 20.54
N ALA A 479 -24.15 -25.30 19.60
CA ALA A 479 -25.32 -25.78 18.87
C ALA A 479 -24.97 -26.98 17.97
N VAL A 480 -23.83 -26.96 17.27
CA VAL A 480 -23.37 -28.06 16.43
C VAL A 480 -23.06 -29.30 17.25
N LEU A 481 -22.37 -29.17 18.37
CA LEU A 481 -22.08 -30.29 19.29
C LEU A 481 -23.37 -30.89 19.88
N ALA A 482 -24.32 -30.04 20.27
CA ALA A 482 -25.61 -30.47 20.75
C ALA A 482 -26.45 -31.17 19.66
N LEU A 483 -26.38 -30.74 18.41
CA LEU A 483 -27.02 -31.39 17.28
C LEU A 483 -26.41 -32.77 17.03
N SER A 484 -25.09 -32.86 16.97
CA SER A 484 -24.36 -34.14 16.80
C SER A 484 -24.73 -35.15 17.86
N ALA A 485 -24.78 -34.73 19.14
CA ALA A 485 -25.15 -35.60 20.25
C ALA A 485 -26.59 -36.14 20.20
N ARG A 486 -27.51 -35.37 19.60
CA ARG A 486 -28.93 -35.73 19.44
C ARG A 486 -29.27 -36.46 18.14
N SER A 487 -28.29 -36.65 17.28
CA SER A 487 -28.47 -37.23 15.94
C SER A 487 -27.72 -38.59 15.85
N PRO A 488 -28.23 -39.66 16.45
CA PRO A 488 -27.52 -40.96 16.49
C PRO A 488 -27.30 -41.57 15.10
N GLY A 489 -27.99 -41.12 14.09
CA GLY A 489 -27.77 -41.48 12.69
C GLY A 489 -26.52 -40.85 12.06
N VAL A 490 -26.01 -39.79 12.63
CA VAL A 490 -24.77 -39.14 12.16
C VAL A 490 -23.59 -39.88 12.77
N THR A 491 -22.89 -40.66 11.96
CA THR A 491 -21.73 -41.47 12.36
C THR A 491 -20.41 -40.76 12.06
N ASP A 492 -20.41 -39.83 11.13
CA ASP A 492 -19.21 -39.17 10.65
C ASP A 492 -19.33 -37.65 10.72
N VAL A 493 -18.24 -36.97 11.13
CA VAL A 493 -18.15 -35.50 11.12
C VAL A 493 -16.96 -35.12 10.26
N VAL A 494 -17.23 -34.34 9.22
CA VAL A 494 -16.21 -33.76 8.33
C VAL A 494 -15.89 -32.36 8.80
N LEU A 495 -14.70 -32.16 9.36
CA LEU A 495 -14.22 -30.87 9.81
C LEU A 495 -13.36 -30.23 8.74
N ALA A 496 -13.73 -29.04 8.29
CA ALA A 496 -12.92 -28.26 7.38
C ALA A 496 -12.85 -26.80 7.87
N GLY A 497 -11.65 -26.23 7.80
CA GLY A 497 -11.40 -24.86 8.31
C GLY A 497 -10.01 -24.36 7.95
N ARG A 498 -9.75 -23.10 8.26
CA ARG A 498 -8.43 -22.49 8.05
C ARG A 498 -7.45 -22.92 9.15
N TRP A 499 -7.02 -24.17 9.11
CA TRP A 499 -6.17 -24.81 10.13
C TRP A 499 -4.84 -24.08 10.35
N ALA A 500 -4.24 -23.48 9.30
CA ALA A 500 -2.99 -22.72 9.40
C ALA A 500 -3.11 -21.55 10.38
N LEU A 501 -4.21 -20.78 10.32
CA LEU A 501 -4.45 -19.65 11.22
C LEU A 501 -4.51 -20.08 12.69
N LEU A 502 -5.12 -21.23 12.95
CA LEU A 502 -5.24 -21.77 14.31
C LEU A 502 -3.90 -22.31 14.85
N ALA A 503 -3.04 -22.85 13.98
CA ALA A 503 -1.70 -23.28 14.34
C ALA A 503 -0.79 -22.10 14.71
N GLU A 504 -0.87 -21.01 13.97
CA GLU A 504 -0.12 -19.77 14.24
C GLU A 504 -0.56 -19.10 15.55
N ALA A 505 -1.86 -19.02 15.83
CA ALA A 505 -2.40 -18.44 17.07
C ALA A 505 -1.91 -19.21 18.31
N ARG A 506 -1.78 -20.54 18.25
CA ARG A 506 -1.23 -21.35 19.36
C ARG A 506 0.28 -21.19 19.55
N SER A 507 1.05 -20.92 18.52
CA SER A 507 2.48 -20.66 18.64
C SER A 507 2.76 -19.33 19.34
N CYS A 508 1.93 -18.33 19.11
CA CYS A 508 2.05 -17.01 19.76
C CYS A 508 1.69 -17.06 21.26
N SER A 509 0.72 -17.88 21.65
CA SER A 509 0.33 -18.00 23.07
C SER A 509 1.33 -18.80 23.94
N ARG A 510 2.18 -19.63 23.34
CA ARG A 510 3.26 -20.35 24.06
C ARG A 510 4.48 -19.50 24.37
N SER A 511 4.72 -18.42 23.61
CA SER A 511 5.85 -17.50 23.84
C SER A 511 5.60 -16.47 24.95
N LEU A 512 4.39 -16.40 25.51
CA LEU A 512 3.98 -15.41 26.54
C LEU A 512 3.73 -16.02 27.93
N ARG A 513 4.18 -17.26 28.21
CA ARG A 513 4.20 -17.78 29.58
C ARG A 513 5.62 -17.75 30.12
N PRO A 514 5.85 -17.13 31.30
CA PRO A 514 7.16 -16.99 31.93
C PRO A 514 7.75 -18.36 32.35
#